data_6b48d1f9e333e7896778e6b63d3cb572
#
_entry.id   6b48d1f9e333e7896778e6b63d3cb572
#
_cell.length_a   1.000
_cell.length_b   1.000
_cell.length_c   1.000
_cell.angle_alpha   90.00
_cell.angle_beta   90.00
_cell.angle_gamma   90.00
#
_symmetry.space_group_name_H-M   'P 1'
#
loop_
_entity.id
_entity.type
_entity.pdbx_description
1 polymer ?
#
loop_
_entity_poly.entity_id
_entity_poly.type
_entity_poly.pdbx_seq_one_letter_code
_entity_poly.pdbx_strand_id
1 'polypeptide(L)'
;MCIRDSLLLCAFMLVWALPIWRDLEALKTAALRMGQGDLQARARLSRHSSIGNLGDTFNLMSERIGALIGNQRELTNAVSHELRTPIARLTFELDMIGRTDDAAERKRLIDDMKSDVAELDSMASELLMYARLEHKSDGVALQAEDARSWLDSVVQHAGFEAGQSGVRLEVVLCQVGEVHLHPRYMTRALLNLLQNAIRYAGGRVQVSLVSPAPREYVLMVDDDGPGIPPADRERIFEPFIRLDESRDRVTGGTGLGLAIVNRVARWHNGTAEAADSPLGGARFIVSWKAA
;
A
#
# COMPACT_ATOMS: atom_id res chain seq x y z
N MET A 1 -64.48 7.17 -28.13
CA MET A 1 -63.45 6.98 -27.07
C MET A 1 -63.96 7.74 -25.84
N CYS A 2 -64.39 7.05 -24.79
CA CYS A 2 -65.11 7.66 -23.65
C CYS A 2 -64.13 8.48 -22.79
N ILE A 3 -64.55 9.68 -22.33
CA ILE A 3 -63.83 10.51 -21.32
C ILE A 3 -63.36 9.68 -20.12
N ARG A 4 -64.14 8.70 -19.75
CA ARG A 4 -63.90 7.74 -18.69
C ARG A 4 -62.64 6.89 -18.95
N ASP A 5 -62.42 6.46 -20.19
CA ASP A 5 -61.24 5.63 -20.57
C ASP A 5 -59.98 6.47 -20.56
N SER A 6 -60.07 7.73 -20.97
CA SER A 6 -58.95 8.70 -20.93
C SER A 6 -58.58 9.04 -19.47
N LEU A 7 -59.51 9.17 -18.55
CA LEU A 7 -59.26 9.43 -17.14
C LEU A 7 -58.64 8.22 -16.43
N LEU A 8 -59.06 7.00 -16.78
CA LEU A 8 -58.46 5.78 -16.27
C LEU A 8 -57.04 5.60 -16.75
N LEU A 9 -56.76 5.92 -18.03
CA LEU A 9 -55.40 5.89 -18.58
C LEU A 9 -54.47 6.93 -17.96
N CYS A 10 -54.95 8.15 -17.73
CA CYS A 10 -54.24 9.20 -17.02
C CYS A 10 -53.96 8.81 -15.54
N ALA A 11 -54.93 8.26 -14.85
CA ALA A 11 -54.77 7.78 -13.47
C ALA A 11 -53.72 6.62 -13.38
N PHE A 12 -53.79 5.69 -14.32
CA PHE A 12 -52.84 4.58 -14.42
C PHE A 12 -51.42 5.09 -14.72
N MET A 13 -51.25 6.02 -15.68
CA MET A 13 -49.94 6.64 -15.95
C MET A 13 -49.40 7.39 -14.74
N LEU A 14 -50.25 8.15 -14.02
CA LEU A 14 -49.81 8.87 -12.81
C LEU A 14 -49.38 7.91 -11.69
N VAL A 15 -50.10 6.83 -11.45
CA VAL A 15 -49.75 5.82 -10.44
C VAL A 15 -48.41 5.14 -10.80
N TRP A 16 -48.09 4.98 -12.06
CA TRP A 16 -46.86 4.35 -12.52
C TRP A 16 -45.67 5.33 -12.63
N ALA A 17 -45.90 6.56 -13.05
CA ALA A 17 -44.85 7.56 -13.27
C ALA A 17 -44.38 8.23 -11.96
N LEU A 18 -45.30 8.46 -11.02
CA LEU A 18 -44.98 9.14 -9.75
C LEU A 18 -43.90 8.44 -8.90
N PRO A 19 -43.91 7.10 -8.72
CA PRO A 19 -42.84 6.42 -7.99
C PRO A 19 -41.47 6.56 -8.71
N ILE A 20 -41.45 6.40 -10.03
CA ILE A 20 -40.20 6.52 -10.82
C ILE A 20 -39.67 7.95 -10.71
N TRP A 21 -40.53 8.97 -10.81
CA TRP A 21 -40.11 10.36 -10.65
C TRP A 21 -39.54 10.66 -9.28
N ARG A 22 -40.19 10.16 -8.21
CA ARG A 22 -39.65 10.31 -6.83
C ARG A 22 -38.32 9.64 -6.62
N ASP A 23 -38.14 8.43 -7.17
CA ASP A 23 -36.90 7.69 -7.08
C ASP A 23 -35.77 8.37 -7.86
N LEU A 24 -36.10 8.95 -9.04
CA LEU A 24 -35.15 9.71 -9.84
C LEU A 24 -34.72 11.01 -9.12
N GLU A 25 -35.64 11.71 -8.48
CA GLU A 25 -35.33 12.92 -7.71
C GLU A 25 -34.51 12.60 -6.47
N ALA A 26 -34.74 11.46 -5.83
CA ALA A 26 -33.93 10.97 -4.72
C ALA A 26 -32.50 10.66 -5.17
N LEU A 27 -32.34 10.00 -6.31
CA LEU A 27 -31.02 9.70 -6.91
C LEU A 27 -30.29 10.99 -7.29
N LYS A 28 -30.97 11.93 -7.96
CA LYS A 28 -30.44 13.25 -8.30
C LYS A 28 -29.96 14.00 -7.07
N THR A 29 -30.78 14.03 -6.01
CA THR A 29 -30.43 14.71 -4.76
C THR A 29 -29.20 14.10 -4.11
N ALA A 30 -29.11 12.75 -4.07
CA ALA A 30 -27.93 12.06 -3.56
C ALA A 30 -26.68 12.39 -4.39
N ALA A 31 -26.80 12.42 -5.72
CA ALA A 31 -25.71 12.77 -6.63
C ALA A 31 -25.22 14.21 -6.42
N LEU A 32 -26.14 15.17 -6.26
CA LEU A 32 -25.78 16.56 -5.99
C LEU A 32 -25.07 16.73 -4.64
N ARG A 33 -25.57 16.08 -3.57
CA ARG A 33 -24.91 16.08 -2.27
C ARG A 33 -23.52 15.50 -2.33
N MET A 34 -23.35 14.39 -3.04
CA MET A 34 -22.03 13.78 -3.25
C MET A 34 -21.08 14.73 -4.00
N GLY A 35 -21.55 15.41 -5.04
CA GLY A 35 -20.79 16.44 -5.78
C GLY A 35 -20.42 17.66 -4.92
N GLN A 36 -21.16 17.94 -3.85
CA GLN A 36 -20.86 18.98 -2.86
C GLN A 36 -19.92 18.49 -1.74
N GLY A 37 -19.42 17.25 -1.82
CA GLY A 37 -18.45 16.70 -0.87
C GLY A 37 -19.06 15.84 0.25
N ASP A 38 -20.37 15.60 0.25
CA ASP A 38 -21.00 14.66 1.18
C ASP A 38 -20.84 13.22 0.68
N LEU A 39 -19.67 12.64 0.98
CA LEU A 39 -19.30 11.28 0.56
C LEU A 39 -20.15 10.19 1.21
N GLN A 40 -20.95 10.53 2.23
CA GLN A 40 -21.90 9.61 2.88
C GLN A 40 -23.28 9.64 2.24
N ALA A 41 -23.52 10.53 1.26
CA ALA A 41 -24.79 10.59 0.57
C ALA A 41 -25.10 9.25 -0.13
N ARG A 42 -26.32 8.74 0.08
CA ARG A 42 -26.81 7.51 -0.56
C ARG A 42 -28.18 7.75 -1.15
N ALA A 43 -28.44 7.17 -2.31
CA ALA A 43 -29.77 7.14 -2.89
C ALA A 43 -30.62 6.08 -2.15
N ARG A 44 -31.68 6.52 -1.49
CA ARG A 44 -32.65 5.64 -0.85
C ARG A 44 -33.86 5.51 -1.75
N LEU A 45 -33.91 4.44 -2.53
CA LEU A 45 -35.01 4.15 -3.44
C LEU A 45 -36.03 3.22 -2.78
N SER A 46 -37.25 3.16 -3.36
CA SER A 46 -38.29 2.26 -2.88
C SER A 46 -37.91 0.78 -3.14
N ARG A 47 -38.40 -0.13 -2.31
CA ARG A 47 -38.11 -1.60 -2.46
C ARG A 47 -38.56 -2.19 -3.81
N HIS A 48 -39.53 -1.56 -4.46
CA HIS A 48 -40.08 -1.99 -5.75
C HIS A 48 -39.76 -1.00 -6.87
N SER A 49 -38.67 -0.26 -6.70
CA SER A 49 -38.23 0.75 -7.69
C SER A 49 -37.83 0.11 -9.01
N SER A 50 -38.40 0.59 -10.10
CA SER A 50 -38.00 0.20 -11.47
C SER A 50 -36.56 0.61 -11.80
N ILE A 51 -35.96 1.53 -11.04
CA ILE A 51 -34.58 2.00 -11.16
C ILE A 51 -33.70 1.56 -9.98
N GLY A 52 -34.14 0.54 -9.21
CA GLY A 52 -33.41 0.04 -8.02
C GLY A 52 -31.96 -0.33 -8.31
N ASN A 53 -31.72 -1.07 -9.38
CA ASN A 53 -30.36 -1.44 -9.82
C ASN A 53 -29.46 -0.22 -10.09
N LEU A 54 -30.02 0.87 -10.66
CA LEU A 54 -29.28 2.13 -10.85
C LEU A 54 -28.91 2.78 -9.52
N GLY A 55 -29.83 2.75 -8.54
CA GLY A 55 -29.58 3.23 -7.19
C GLY A 55 -28.48 2.44 -6.46
N ASP A 56 -28.50 1.12 -6.58
CA ASP A 56 -27.49 0.24 -6.01
C ASP A 56 -26.09 0.48 -6.65
N THR A 57 -26.07 0.61 -7.98
CA THR A 57 -24.85 0.96 -8.72
C THR A 57 -24.31 2.31 -8.30
N PHE A 58 -25.17 3.33 -8.14
CA PHE A 58 -24.78 4.63 -7.63
C PHE A 58 -24.23 4.54 -6.20
N ASN A 59 -24.87 3.81 -5.32
CA ASN A 59 -24.43 3.65 -3.93
C ASN A 59 -23.07 2.95 -3.85
N LEU A 60 -22.83 1.91 -4.68
CA LEU A 60 -21.55 1.23 -4.78
C LEU A 60 -20.46 2.17 -5.30
N MET A 61 -20.76 2.97 -6.31
CA MET A 61 -19.83 3.99 -6.83
C MET A 61 -19.51 5.03 -5.75
N SER A 62 -20.54 5.52 -5.02
CA SER A 62 -20.37 6.48 -3.93
C SER A 62 -19.49 5.93 -2.80
N GLU A 63 -19.65 4.66 -2.46
CA GLU A 63 -18.81 3.98 -1.47
C GLU A 63 -17.34 3.92 -1.92
N ARG A 64 -17.11 3.51 -3.17
CA ARG A 64 -15.76 3.43 -3.74
C ARG A 64 -15.08 4.80 -3.79
N ILE A 65 -15.79 5.84 -4.22
CA ILE A 65 -15.24 7.21 -4.25
C ILE A 65 -14.97 7.71 -2.83
N GLY A 66 -15.88 7.44 -1.89
CA GLY A 66 -15.68 7.79 -0.48
C GLY A 66 -14.44 7.13 0.12
N ALA A 67 -14.23 5.83 -0.14
CA ALA A 67 -13.05 5.12 0.28
C ALA A 67 -11.76 5.68 -0.36
N LEU A 68 -11.77 5.97 -1.66
CA LEU A 68 -10.63 6.56 -2.36
C LEU A 68 -10.24 7.92 -1.78
N ILE A 69 -11.22 8.82 -1.54
CA ILE A 69 -10.96 10.15 -0.96
C ILE A 69 -10.52 10.03 0.51
N GLY A 70 -11.09 9.09 1.26
CA GLY A 70 -10.67 8.77 2.63
C GLY A 70 -9.21 8.37 2.68
N ASN A 71 -8.82 7.36 1.90
CA ASN A 71 -7.46 6.87 1.80
C ASN A 71 -6.49 7.98 1.34
N GLN A 72 -6.89 8.83 0.38
CA GLN A 72 -6.07 9.95 -0.07
C GLN A 72 -5.82 10.99 1.03
N ARG A 73 -6.84 11.29 1.86
CA ARG A 73 -6.69 12.21 2.99
C ARG A 73 -5.78 11.63 4.08
N GLU A 74 -5.97 10.36 4.42
CA GLU A 74 -5.12 9.66 5.38
C GLU A 74 -3.67 9.65 4.92
N LEU A 75 -3.42 9.30 3.65
CA LEU A 75 -2.11 9.35 3.03
C LEU A 75 -1.48 10.75 3.16
N THR A 76 -2.22 11.81 2.79
CA THR A 76 -1.72 13.19 2.83
C THR A 76 -1.39 13.64 4.26
N ASN A 77 -2.22 13.27 5.24
CA ASN A 77 -2.00 13.57 6.63
C ASN A 77 -0.76 12.84 7.18
N ALA A 78 -0.63 11.56 6.89
CA ALA A 78 0.50 10.75 7.30
C ALA A 78 1.82 11.26 6.68
N VAL A 79 1.84 11.55 5.38
CA VAL A 79 2.99 12.18 4.69
C VAL A 79 3.39 13.49 5.38
N SER A 80 2.41 14.36 5.68
CA SER A 80 2.67 15.65 6.32
C SER A 80 3.28 15.48 7.71
N HIS A 81 2.85 14.45 8.43
CA HIS A 81 3.38 14.15 9.77
C HIS A 81 4.81 13.60 9.69
N GLU A 82 5.05 12.62 8.81
CA GLU A 82 6.35 11.98 8.66
C GLU A 82 7.42 12.93 8.08
N LEU A 83 7.06 13.88 7.21
CA LEU A 83 7.97 14.90 6.71
C LEU A 83 8.30 15.96 7.77
N ARG A 84 7.38 16.28 8.68
CA ARG A 84 7.60 17.33 9.68
C ARG A 84 8.72 16.99 10.64
N THR A 85 8.89 15.74 11.02
CA THR A 85 9.88 15.27 11.99
C THR A 85 11.32 15.51 11.52
N PRO A 86 11.77 15.00 10.34
CA PRO A 86 13.12 15.26 9.86
C PRO A 86 13.36 16.74 9.54
N ILE A 87 12.35 17.47 9.06
CA ILE A 87 12.46 18.93 8.85
C ILE A 87 12.70 19.67 10.16
N ALA A 88 12.02 19.29 11.24
CA ALA A 88 12.23 19.90 12.55
C ALA A 88 13.61 19.58 13.11
N ARG A 89 14.13 18.34 12.92
CA ARG A 89 15.51 17.98 13.28
C ARG A 89 16.53 18.81 12.52
N LEU A 90 16.41 18.88 11.19
CA LEU A 90 17.28 19.72 10.35
C LEU A 90 17.28 21.19 10.79
N THR A 91 16.11 21.75 11.13
CA THR A 91 16.01 23.13 11.61
C THR A 91 16.74 23.32 12.93
N PHE A 92 16.60 22.37 13.86
CA PHE A 92 17.30 22.39 15.14
C PHE A 92 18.81 22.27 14.98
N GLU A 93 19.29 21.34 14.15
CA GLU A 93 20.70 21.10 13.86
C GLU A 93 21.36 22.32 13.21
N LEU A 94 20.66 22.99 12.28
CA LEU A 94 21.11 24.25 11.69
C LEU A 94 21.29 25.37 12.74
N ASP A 95 20.36 25.51 13.70
CA ASP A 95 20.44 26.47 14.77
C ASP A 95 21.62 26.15 15.71
N MET A 96 21.85 24.89 16.02
CA MET A 96 22.95 24.39 16.84
C MET A 96 24.30 24.62 16.17
N ILE A 97 24.45 24.42 14.87
CA ILE A 97 25.68 24.69 14.11
C ILE A 97 26.07 26.16 14.25
N GLY A 98 25.09 27.07 14.25
CA GLY A 98 25.33 28.53 14.43
C GLY A 98 25.79 28.92 15.82
N ARG A 99 25.61 28.02 16.82
CA ARG A 99 25.92 28.31 18.23
C ARG A 99 27.13 27.56 18.77
N THR A 100 27.61 26.50 18.08
CA THR A 100 28.74 25.71 18.55
C THR A 100 30.05 26.21 17.94
N ASP A 101 31.08 26.40 18.78
CA ASP A 101 32.46 26.67 18.36
C ASP A 101 33.30 25.38 18.24
N ASP A 102 32.77 24.25 18.74
CA ASP A 102 33.45 22.94 18.65
C ASP A 102 33.37 22.36 17.23
N ALA A 103 34.55 22.17 16.63
CA ALA A 103 34.67 21.61 15.29
C ALA A 103 34.19 20.15 15.20
N ALA A 104 34.34 19.36 16.25
CA ALA A 104 33.94 17.99 16.30
C ALA A 104 32.39 17.87 16.38
N GLU A 105 31.78 18.69 17.22
CA GLU A 105 30.32 18.79 17.34
C GLU A 105 29.71 19.31 16.03
N ARG A 106 30.28 20.35 15.42
CA ARG A 106 29.83 20.87 14.12
C ARG A 106 29.85 19.78 13.04
N LYS A 107 30.92 18.97 12.99
CA LYS A 107 31.04 17.88 12.04
C LYS A 107 29.94 16.83 12.26
N ARG A 108 29.68 16.47 13.52
CA ARG A 108 28.61 15.53 13.88
C ARG A 108 27.24 16.03 13.42
N LEU A 109 26.89 17.28 13.73
CA LEU A 109 25.63 17.89 13.31
C LEU A 109 25.48 17.89 11.78
N ILE A 110 26.56 18.17 11.02
CA ILE A 110 26.54 18.10 9.56
C ILE A 110 26.29 16.66 9.06
N ASP A 111 26.85 15.65 9.72
CA ASP A 111 26.66 14.26 9.32
C ASP A 111 25.24 13.77 9.69
N ASP A 112 24.68 14.22 10.83
CA ASP A 112 23.27 13.99 11.20
C ASP A 112 22.32 14.64 10.19
N MET A 113 22.56 15.89 9.77
CA MET A 113 21.80 16.58 8.71
C MET A 113 21.83 15.83 7.37
N LYS A 114 22.99 15.29 6.97
CA LYS A 114 23.07 14.50 5.74
C LYS A 114 22.19 13.24 5.82
N SER A 115 22.14 12.60 6.99
CA SER A 115 21.26 11.46 7.25
C SER A 115 19.80 11.83 7.12
N ASP A 116 19.37 12.95 7.71
CA ASP A 116 17.99 13.43 7.62
C ASP A 116 17.58 13.83 6.19
N VAL A 117 18.51 14.43 5.42
CA VAL A 117 18.26 14.69 3.98
C VAL A 117 18.12 13.40 3.19
N ALA A 118 18.93 12.37 3.46
CA ALA A 118 18.82 11.08 2.82
C ALA A 118 17.50 10.36 3.17
N GLU A 119 17.04 10.49 4.42
CA GLU A 119 15.73 10.00 4.87
C GLU A 119 14.59 10.69 4.09
N LEU A 120 14.63 12.01 3.93
CA LEU A 120 13.65 12.77 3.13
C LEU A 120 13.64 12.35 1.65
N ASP A 121 14.80 12.16 1.04
CA ASP A 121 14.92 11.70 -0.36
C ASP A 121 14.35 10.29 -0.55
N SER A 122 14.63 9.39 0.40
CA SER A 122 14.03 8.04 0.43
C SER A 122 12.51 8.09 0.53
N MET A 123 11.96 8.92 1.44
CA MET A 123 10.51 9.12 1.59
C MET A 123 9.88 9.65 0.30
N ALA A 124 10.48 10.66 -0.31
CA ALA A 124 9.99 11.22 -1.58
C ALA A 124 9.98 10.16 -2.70
N SER A 125 11.03 9.36 -2.79
CA SER A 125 11.16 8.28 -3.77
C SER A 125 10.11 7.19 -3.57
N GLU A 126 9.82 6.81 -2.32
CA GLU A 126 8.79 5.82 -1.97
C GLU A 126 7.38 6.34 -2.24
N LEU A 127 7.10 7.61 -1.92
CA LEU A 127 5.83 8.27 -2.23
C LEU A 127 5.57 8.33 -3.73
N LEU A 128 6.56 8.74 -4.51
CA LEU A 128 6.45 8.78 -5.97
C LEU A 128 6.23 7.38 -6.56
N MET A 129 6.89 6.38 -6.02
CA MET A 129 6.67 4.99 -6.43
C MET A 129 5.27 4.52 -6.06
N TYR A 130 4.82 4.75 -4.83
CA TYR A 130 3.47 4.42 -4.37
C TYR A 130 2.39 5.07 -5.26
N ALA A 131 2.53 6.37 -5.54
CA ALA A 131 1.60 7.10 -6.42
C ALA A 131 1.58 6.57 -7.86
N ARG A 132 2.73 6.19 -8.43
CA ARG A 132 2.80 5.58 -9.76
C ARG A 132 2.10 4.22 -9.79
N LEU A 133 2.20 3.45 -8.70
CA LEU A 133 1.53 2.16 -8.56
C LEU A 133 0.00 2.32 -8.37
N GLU A 134 -0.51 3.49 -8.05
CA GLU A 134 -1.95 3.74 -7.89
C GLU A 134 -2.70 3.90 -9.23
N HIS A 135 -2.06 4.44 -10.25
CA HIS A 135 -2.70 4.89 -11.48
C HIS A 135 -2.67 3.90 -12.65
N LYS A 136 -2.03 2.75 -12.54
CA LYS A 136 -1.97 1.76 -13.62
C LYS A 136 -2.90 0.58 -13.36
N SER A 137 -4.04 0.57 -14.04
CA SER A 137 -4.97 -0.57 -14.12
C SER A 137 -4.68 -1.54 -15.27
N ASP A 138 -3.86 -1.14 -16.24
CA ASP A 138 -3.49 -2.00 -17.36
C ASP A 138 -2.25 -2.82 -16.99
N GLY A 139 -2.33 -4.14 -17.14
CA GLY A 139 -1.35 -5.11 -16.69
C GLY A 139 0.11 -4.70 -16.95
N VAL A 140 0.97 -4.99 -16.01
CA VAL A 140 2.41 -4.74 -16.09
C VAL A 140 3.02 -5.71 -17.09
N ALA A 141 3.84 -5.22 -18.03
CA ALA A 141 4.61 -6.10 -18.89
C ALA A 141 5.62 -6.89 -18.06
N LEU A 142 5.33 -8.17 -17.85
CA LEU A 142 6.24 -9.08 -17.17
C LEU A 142 7.36 -9.49 -18.14
N GLN A 143 8.58 -9.60 -17.62
CA GLN A 143 9.76 -10.06 -18.33
C GLN A 143 10.22 -11.37 -17.71
N ALA A 144 10.76 -12.23 -18.55
CA ALA A 144 11.41 -13.45 -18.10
C ALA A 144 12.81 -13.13 -17.61
N GLU A 145 13.12 -13.47 -16.37
CA GLU A 145 14.41 -13.26 -15.72
C GLU A 145 14.94 -14.59 -15.19
N ASP A 146 16.26 -14.77 -15.19
CA ASP A 146 16.86 -15.87 -14.46
C ASP A 146 16.66 -15.68 -12.96
N ALA A 147 15.88 -16.57 -12.35
CA ALA A 147 15.41 -16.42 -10.97
C ALA A 147 16.56 -16.37 -9.96
N ARG A 148 17.60 -17.18 -10.18
CA ARG A 148 18.74 -17.24 -9.27
C ARG A 148 19.59 -15.98 -9.35
N SER A 149 19.91 -15.55 -10.56
CA SER A 149 20.71 -14.34 -10.79
C SER A 149 19.99 -13.09 -10.26
N TRP A 150 18.68 -13.02 -10.47
CA TRP A 150 17.84 -11.92 -9.92
C TRP A 150 17.88 -11.91 -8.39
N LEU A 151 17.60 -13.04 -7.73
CA LEU A 151 17.65 -13.13 -6.27
C LEU A 151 19.01 -12.78 -5.71
N ASP A 152 20.07 -13.36 -6.26
CA ASP A 152 21.43 -13.14 -5.77
C ASP A 152 21.84 -11.67 -5.90
N SER A 153 21.44 -10.99 -6.98
CA SER A 153 21.70 -9.55 -7.16
C SER A 153 21.02 -8.69 -6.09
N VAL A 154 19.77 -9.01 -5.75
CA VAL A 154 19.01 -8.25 -4.74
C VAL A 154 19.55 -8.54 -3.33
N VAL A 155 19.83 -9.80 -3.02
CA VAL A 155 20.40 -10.21 -1.74
C VAL A 155 21.79 -9.63 -1.53
N GLN A 156 22.62 -9.57 -2.58
CA GLN A 156 23.94 -8.91 -2.52
C GLN A 156 23.80 -7.42 -2.20
N HIS A 157 22.82 -6.74 -2.80
CA HIS A 157 22.56 -5.33 -2.51
C HIS A 157 22.17 -5.10 -1.06
N ALA A 158 21.28 -5.93 -0.49
CA ALA A 158 20.88 -5.86 0.91
C ALA A 158 21.96 -6.39 1.88
N GLY A 159 22.92 -7.17 1.39
CA GLY A 159 23.96 -7.83 2.18
C GLY A 159 24.88 -6.87 2.93
N PHE A 160 25.10 -5.66 2.39
CA PHE A 160 25.89 -4.66 3.08
C PHE A 160 25.20 -4.17 4.36
N GLU A 161 23.90 -3.87 4.29
CA GLU A 161 23.07 -3.45 5.43
C GLU A 161 22.96 -4.59 6.45
N ALA A 162 22.72 -5.82 5.97
CA ALA A 162 22.68 -7.01 6.83
C ALA A 162 24.00 -7.22 7.60
N GLY A 163 25.14 -7.05 6.93
CA GLY A 163 26.46 -7.16 7.53
C GLY A 163 26.73 -6.11 8.62
N GLN A 164 26.29 -4.87 8.40
CA GLN A 164 26.39 -3.81 9.40
C GLN A 164 25.52 -4.10 10.64
N SER A 165 24.35 -4.70 10.42
CA SER A 165 23.42 -5.08 11.51
C SER A 165 23.75 -6.42 12.16
N GLY A 166 24.80 -7.13 11.73
CA GLY A 166 25.17 -8.45 12.24
C GLY A 166 24.19 -9.56 11.86
N VAL A 167 23.35 -9.34 10.84
CA VAL A 167 22.33 -10.28 10.38
C VAL A 167 22.89 -11.14 9.24
N ARG A 168 22.71 -12.46 9.36
CA ARG A 168 23.03 -13.42 8.29
C ARG A 168 21.87 -13.50 7.32
N LEU A 169 22.11 -13.03 6.09
CA LEU A 169 21.15 -13.04 4.97
C LEU A 169 21.55 -14.12 3.97
N GLU A 170 20.64 -15.05 3.64
CA GLU A 170 20.93 -16.13 2.71
C GLU A 170 19.72 -16.55 1.86
N VAL A 171 19.97 -16.98 0.61
CA VAL A 171 18.98 -17.64 -0.24
C VAL A 171 19.03 -19.13 0.04
N VAL A 172 18.02 -19.66 0.72
CA VAL A 172 17.96 -21.07 1.14
C VAL A 172 17.30 -21.98 0.13
N LEU A 173 16.38 -21.44 -0.68
CA LEU A 173 15.67 -22.21 -1.68
C LEU A 173 15.38 -21.35 -2.92
N CYS A 174 15.80 -21.85 -4.09
CA CYS A 174 15.40 -21.31 -5.38
C CYS A 174 15.14 -22.50 -6.31
N GLN A 175 13.86 -22.89 -6.44
CA GLN A 175 13.44 -24.02 -7.28
C GLN A 175 12.92 -23.56 -8.65
N VAL A 176 13.15 -22.31 -9.00
CA VAL A 176 12.67 -21.68 -10.23
C VAL A 176 13.87 -21.39 -11.10
N GLY A 177 13.87 -21.84 -12.35
CA GLY A 177 14.91 -21.48 -13.32
C GLY A 177 14.64 -20.09 -13.90
N GLU A 178 13.44 -19.88 -14.42
CA GLU A 178 12.99 -18.62 -15.01
C GLU A 178 11.77 -18.09 -14.28
N VAL A 179 11.77 -16.82 -13.91
CA VAL A 179 10.70 -16.14 -13.24
C VAL A 179 10.16 -15.00 -14.11
N HIS A 180 8.83 -14.91 -14.24
CA HIS A 180 8.19 -13.83 -14.98
C HIS A 180 7.73 -12.75 -13.99
N LEU A 181 8.35 -11.59 -14.07
CA LEU A 181 8.09 -10.46 -13.19
C LEU A 181 8.43 -9.13 -13.88
N HIS A 182 8.01 -8.01 -13.29
CA HIS A 182 8.56 -6.71 -13.68
C HIS A 182 9.81 -6.42 -12.84
N PRO A 183 11.03 -6.45 -13.42
CA PRO A 183 12.28 -6.46 -12.66
C PRO A 183 12.38 -5.31 -11.65
N ARG A 184 12.13 -4.09 -12.10
CA ARG A 184 12.24 -2.89 -11.25
C ARG A 184 11.31 -2.91 -10.03
N TYR A 185 10.05 -3.31 -10.22
CA TYR A 185 9.06 -3.27 -9.14
C TYR A 185 9.21 -4.43 -8.18
N MET A 186 9.45 -5.64 -8.70
CA MET A 186 9.64 -6.81 -7.84
C MET A 186 10.96 -6.74 -7.06
N THR A 187 12.03 -6.23 -7.67
CA THR A 187 13.29 -5.93 -6.96
C THR A 187 13.05 -4.95 -5.80
N ARG A 188 12.28 -3.88 -6.01
CA ARG A 188 11.96 -2.93 -4.93
C ARG A 188 11.11 -3.57 -3.83
N ALA A 189 10.13 -4.41 -4.21
CA ALA A 189 9.33 -5.15 -3.24
C ALA A 189 10.19 -6.08 -2.38
N LEU A 190 11.08 -6.86 -3.01
CA LEU A 190 11.99 -7.73 -2.28
C LEU A 190 12.95 -6.93 -1.39
N LEU A 191 13.52 -5.82 -1.86
CA LEU A 191 14.36 -4.96 -1.03
C LEU A 191 13.61 -4.42 0.19
N ASN A 192 12.35 -3.98 0.04
CA ASN A 192 11.53 -3.54 1.17
C ASN A 192 11.28 -4.67 2.18
N LEU A 193 11.05 -5.90 1.72
CA LEU A 193 10.91 -7.06 2.59
C LEU A 193 12.23 -7.37 3.32
N LEU A 194 13.35 -7.34 2.62
CA LEU A 194 14.67 -7.61 3.20
C LEU A 194 15.05 -6.55 4.23
N GLN A 195 14.88 -5.27 3.93
CA GLN A 195 15.13 -4.17 4.86
C GLN A 195 14.27 -4.30 6.12
N ASN A 196 13.00 -4.65 5.96
CA ASN A 196 12.13 -4.91 7.11
C ASN A 196 12.63 -6.11 7.92
N ALA A 197 12.92 -7.23 7.28
CA ALA A 197 13.43 -8.43 7.95
C ALA A 197 14.77 -8.17 8.66
N ILE A 198 15.75 -7.51 8.01
CA ILE A 198 17.04 -7.15 8.60
C ILE A 198 16.86 -6.26 9.84
N ARG A 199 15.93 -5.33 9.81
CA ARG A 199 15.65 -4.41 10.92
C ARG A 199 15.14 -5.12 12.17
N TYR A 200 14.31 -6.13 12.01
CA TYR A 200 13.64 -6.80 13.12
C TYR A 200 14.25 -8.17 13.48
N ALA A 201 15.12 -8.73 12.64
CA ALA A 201 15.74 -10.02 12.88
C ALA A 201 16.61 -10.02 14.14
N GLY A 202 16.62 -11.16 14.83
CA GLY A 202 17.57 -11.46 15.92
C GLY A 202 18.98 -11.80 15.42
N GLY A 203 19.12 -12.20 14.16
CA GLY A 203 20.42 -12.54 13.55
C GLY A 203 20.34 -13.29 12.24
N ARG A 204 19.14 -13.72 11.80
CA ARG A 204 18.99 -14.51 10.57
C ARG A 204 17.80 -14.08 9.72
N VAL A 205 18.06 -13.93 8.42
CA VAL A 205 17.05 -13.71 7.39
C VAL A 205 17.25 -14.71 6.26
N GLN A 206 16.18 -15.37 5.85
CA GLN A 206 16.21 -16.36 4.77
C GLN A 206 15.24 -15.99 3.66
N VAL A 207 15.68 -16.18 2.40
CA VAL A 207 14.87 -15.94 1.21
C VAL A 207 14.64 -17.25 0.49
N SER A 208 13.40 -17.48 0.06
CA SER A 208 13.01 -18.64 -0.74
C SER A 208 12.12 -18.21 -1.91
N LEU A 209 12.33 -18.80 -3.07
CA LEU A 209 11.49 -18.64 -4.25
C LEU A 209 11.12 -20.02 -4.79
N VAL A 210 9.82 -20.30 -4.89
CA VAL A 210 9.29 -21.55 -5.38
C VAL A 210 8.23 -21.31 -6.45
N SER A 211 7.95 -22.33 -7.27
CA SER A 211 6.86 -22.33 -8.25
C SER A 211 5.98 -23.55 -7.98
N PRO A 212 4.86 -23.38 -7.26
CA PRO A 212 3.95 -24.48 -6.94
C PRO A 212 3.20 -25.00 -8.17
N ALA A 213 3.04 -24.20 -9.22
CA ALA A 213 2.45 -24.55 -10.49
C ALA A 213 3.09 -23.74 -11.62
N PRO A 214 2.95 -24.16 -12.90
CA PRO A 214 3.47 -23.41 -14.03
C PRO A 214 3.01 -21.95 -14.01
N ARG A 215 3.98 -21.02 -14.10
CA ARG A 215 3.77 -19.56 -14.04
C ARG A 215 3.14 -19.05 -12.74
N GLU A 216 3.13 -19.83 -11.69
CA GLU A 216 2.78 -19.39 -10.33
C GLU A 216 4.05 -19.34 -9.50
N TYR A 217 4.28 -18.25 -8.80
CA TYR A 217 5.49 -18.02 -8.05
C TYR A 217 5.15 -17.59 -6.62
N VAL A 218 5.96 -18.05 -5.68
CA VAL A 218 5.86 -17.68 -4.27
C VAL A 218 7.24 -17.31 -3.77
N LEU A 219 7.41 -16.04 -3.43
CA LEU A 219 8.59 -15.48 -2.78
C LEU A 219 8.32 -15.39 -1.28
N MET A 220 9.23 -15.92 -0.48
CA MET A 220 9.14 -15.89 0.97
C MET A 220 10.40 -15.24 1.55
N VAL A 221 10.20 -14.37 2.53
CA VAL A 221 11.26 -13.80 3.36
C VAL A 221 10.94 -14.12 4.80
N ASP A 222 11.85 -14.87 5.46
CA ASP A 222 11.74 -15.33 6.82
C ASP A 222 12.77 -14.62 7.71
N ASP A 223 12.36 -14.15 8.88
CA ASP A 223 13.26 -13.65 9.92
C ASP A 223 13.10 -14.44 11.24
N ASP A 224 14.04 -14.24 12.15
CA ASP A 224 14.04 -14.78 13.52
C ASP A 224 13.75 -13.70 14.56
N GLY A 225 13.00 -12.67 14.18
CA GLY A 225 12.60 -11.55 15.03
C GLY A 225 11.42 -11.87 15.97
N PRO A 226 10.74 -10.84 16.49
CA PRO A 226 9.62 -11.03 17.43
C PRO A 226 8.32 -11.53 16.76
N GLY A 227 8.27 -11.60 15.42
CA GLY A 227 7.06 -11.94 14.68
C GLY A 227 6.03 -10.81 14.63
N ILE A 228 4.85 -11.11 14.05
CA ILE A 228 3.75 -10.17 13.87
C ILE A 228 2.48 -10.75 14.48
N PRO A 229 1.83 -10.03 15.42
CA PRO A 229 0.57 -10.49 16.00
C PRO A 229 -0.48 -10.77 14.92
N PRO A 230 -1.27 -11.85 15.00
CA PRO A 230 -2.26 -12.20 13.98
C PRO A 230 -3.25 -11.07 13.65
N ALA A 231 -3.62 -10.26 14.65
CA ALA A 231 -4.54 -9.13 14.46
C ALA A 231 -3.99 -8.00 13.59
N ASP A 232 -2.66 -7.91 13.47
CA ASP A 232 -1.98 -6.83 12.74
C ASP A 232 -1.46 -7.25 11.37
N ARG A 233 -1.50 -8.55 11.02
CA ARG A 233 -0.91 -9.11 9.78
C ARG A 233 -1.49 -8.53 8.50
N GLU A 234 -2.75 -8.13 8.48
CA GLU A 234 -3.35 -7.44 7.34
C GLU A 234 -3.02 -5.95 7.34
N ARG A 235 -3.05 -5.33 8.52
CA ARG A 235 -2.86 -3.88 8.69
C ARG A 235 -1.45 -3.40 8.38
N ILE A 236 -0.43 -4.21 8.59
CA ILE A 236 0.98 -3.83 8.29
C ILE A 236 1.23 -3.51 6.81
N PHE A 237 0.33 -3.92 5.91
CA PHE A 237 0.39 -3.60 4.49
C PHE A 237 -0.35 -2.30 4.13
N GLU A 238 -0.99 -1.65 5.09
CA GLU A 238 -1.57 -0.32 4.91
C GLU A 238 -0.46 0.74 4.96
N PRO A 239 -0.59 1.84 4.19
CA PRO A 239 0.42 2.91 4.20
C PRO A 239 0.58 3.53 5.58
N PHE A 240 1.83 3.79 5.99
CA PHE A 240 2.21 4.45 7.24
C PHE A 240 1.83 3.71 8.53
N ILE A 241 1.36 2.47 8.44
CA ILE A 241 1.13 1.65 9.65
C ILE A 241 2.47 1.19 10.22
N ARG A 242 2.60 1.40 11.53
CA ARG A 242 3.75 0.98 12.36
C ARG A 242 3.21 0.37 13.65
N LEU A 243 3.74 -0.78 14.07
CA LEU A 243 3.23 -1.49 15.24
C LEU A 243 3.83 -0.98 16.57
N ASP A 244 5.03 -0.40 16.53
CA ASP A 244 5.77 0.09 17.71
C ASP A 244 6.30 1.51 17.48
N GLU A 245 5.60 2.52 18.01
CA GLU A 245 6.04 3.93 17.92
C GLU A 245 7.34 4.24 18.69
N SER A 246 7.69 3.44 19.69
CA SER A 246 8.80 3.76 20.59
C SER A 246 10.17 3.23 20.12
N ARG A 247 10.22 2.07 19.47
CA ARG A 247 11.44 1.47 18.92
C ARG A 247 11.79 2.02 17.55
N ASP A 248 10.80 2.38 16.78
CA ASP A 248 10.93 2.78 15.39
C ASP A 248 11.49 4.20 15.18
N ARG A 249 11.49 5.04 16.22
CA ARG A 249 12.12 6.39 16.13
C ARG A 249 13.65 6.32 16.01
N VAL A 250 14.26 5.26 16.47
CA VAL A 250 15.72 5.07 16.43
C VAL A 250 16.16 4.33 15.17
N THR A 251 15.29 3.48 14.60
CA THR A 251 15.64 2.61 13.47
C THR A 251 15.18 3.12 12.11
N GLY A 252 14.36 4.16 12.05
CA GLY A 252 13.88 4.79 10.82
C GLY A 252 12.98 3.86 9.97
N GLY A 253 12.08 4.42 9.20
CA GLY A 253 11.23 3.70 8.26
C GLY A 253 9.95 4.46 7.99
N THR A 254 9.64 4.67 6.72
CA THR A 254 8.53 5.50 6.25
C THR A 254 7.14 4.90 6.48
N GLY A 255 7.07 3.61 6.82
CA GLY A 255 5.80 2.87 6.85
C GLY A 255 5.18 2.63 5.47
N LEU A 256 5.89 2.98 4.38
CA LEU A 256 5.42 2.76 3.00
C LEU A 256 5.95 1.44 2.40
N GLY A 257 7.03 0.89 2.92
CA GLY A 257 7.71 -0.27 2.32
C GLY A 257 6.78 -1.46 2.11
N LEU A 258 6.04 -1.90 3.13
CA LEU A 258 5.11 -3.03 3.02
C LEU A 258 3.87 -2.69 2.19
N ALA A 259 3.41 -1.45 2.20
CA ALA A 259 2.33 -0.98 1.32
C ALA A 259 2.74 -1.05 -0.16
N ILE A 260 4.00 -0.72 -0.48
CA ILE A 260 4.58 -0.88 -1.81
C ILE A 260 4.62 -2.37 -2.19
N VAL A 261 5.05 -3.25 -1.28
CA VAL A 261 5.04 -4.71 -1.52
C VAL A 261 3.64 -5.20 -1.91
N ASN A 262 2.61 -4.84 -1.14
CA ASN A 262 1.23 -5.21 -1.43
C ASN A 262 0.76 -4.68 -2.79
N ARG A 263 1.08 -3.44 -3.13
CA ARG A 263 0.74 -2.86 -4.44
C ARG A 263 1.44 -3.60 -5.59
N VAL A 264 2.73 -3.88 -5.43
CA VAL A 264 3.50 -4.63 -6.44
C VAL A 264 2.93 -6.05 -6.61
N ALA A 265 2.60 -6.74 -5.52
CA ALA A 265 1.97 -8.05 -5.58
C ALA A 265 0.66 -8.01 -6.39
N ARG A 266 -0.24 -7.07 -6.07
CA ARG A 266 -1.50 -6.89 -6.80
C ARG A 266 -1.30 -6.58 -8.29
N TRP A 267 -0.27 -5.82 -8.64
CA TRP A 267 0.07 -5.52 -10.04
C TRP A 267 0.54 -6.74 -10.82
N HIS A 268 1.09 -7.72 -10.12
CA HIS A 268 1.47 -9.02 -10.68
C HIS A 268 0.34 -10.06 -10.58
N ASN A 269 -0.93 -9.62 -10.36
CA ASN A 269 -2.10 -10.48 -10.14
C ASN A 269 -1.90 -11.46 -8.96
N GLY A 270 -1.31 -10.96 -7.89
CA GLY A 270 -0.93 -11.71 -6.71
C GLY A 270 -1.37 -11.10 -5.39
N THR A 271 -0.88 -11.66 -4.30
CA THR A 271 -1.14 -11.22 -2.91
C THR A 271 0.16 -11.07 -2.13
N ALA A 272 0.12 -10.25 -1.08
CA ALA A 272 1.16 -10.16 -0.06
C ALA A 272 0.54 -10.50 1.29
N GLU A 273 1.18 -11.38 2.04
CA GLU A 273 0.68 -11.93 3.30
C GLU A 273 1.81 -11.99 4.32
N ALA A 274 1.43 -11.98 5.62
CA ALA A 274 2.35 -12.21 6.72
C ALA A 274 1.91 -13.41 7.55
N ALA A 275 2.87 -14.22 7.98
CA ALA A 275 2.66 -15.45 8.76
C ALA A 275 3.78 -15.62 9.81
N ASP A 276 3.71 -16.71 10.55
CA ASP A 276 4.81 -17.11 11.45
C ASP A 276 5.96 -17.72 10.65
N SER A 277 7.17 -17.28 10.93
CA SER A 277 8.39 -17.83 10.36
C SER A 277 8.78 -19.15 11.01
N PRO A 278 9.29 -20.14 10.28
CA PRO A 278 9.89 -21.33 10.87
C PRO A 278 11.15 -21.03 11.67
N LEU A 279 11.70 -19.80 11.54
CA LEU A 279 12.82 -19.31 12.35
C LEU A 279 12.37 -18.73 13.70
N GLY A 280 11.05 -18.59 13.92
CA GLY A 280 10.47 -18.05 15.14
C GLY A 280 9.99 -16.61 15.06
N GLY A 281 10.28 -15.90 13.99
CA GLY A 281 9.89 -14.51 13.74
C GLY A 281 8.76 -14.36 12.73
N ALA A 282 8.86 -13.38 11.82
CA ALA A 282 7.88 -13.13 10.78
C ALA A 282 8.26 -13.80 9.45
N ARG A 283 7.24 -14.27 8.75
CA ARG A 283 7.32 -14.69 7.34
C ARG A 283 6.49 -13.76 6.50
N PHE A 284 7.12 -13.14 5.50
CA PHE A 284 6.43 -12.40 4.45
C PHE A 284 6.35 -13.27 3.19
N ILE A 285 5.16 -13.33 2.61
CA ILE A 285 4.86 -14.16 1.44
C ILE A 285 4.33 -13.23 0.35
N VAL A 286 4.96 -13.27 -0.82
CA VAL A 286 4.44 -12.62 -2.03
C VAL A 286 4.18 -13.70 -3.05
N SER A 287 2.92 -13.88 -3.41
CA SER A 287 2.50 -14.81 -4.46
C SER A 287 2.07 -14.04 -5.69
N TRP A 288 2.35 -14.55 -6.89
CA TRP A 288 1.84 -13.97 -8.13
C TRP A 288 1.75 -15.00 -9.25
N LYS A 289 0.98 -14.64 -10.29
CA LYS A 289 0.77 -15.48 -11.45
C LYS A 289 1.06 -14.69 -12.72
N ALA A 290 1.98 -15.19 -13.52
CA ALA A 290 2.22 -14.66 -14.85
C ALA A 290 1.15 -15.18 -15.82
N ALA A 291 0.50 -14.27 -16.55
CA ALA A 291 -0.51 -14.60 -17.56
C ALA A 291 0.11 -15.32 -18.78
#